data_005f233cd4e90b57b4cac68fa78ad938
#
_entry.id   005f233cd4e90b57b4cac68fa78ad938
#
_cell.length_a   1.000
_cell.length_b   1.000
_cell.length_c   1.000
_cell.angle_alpha   90.00
_cell.angle_beta   90.00
_cell.angle_gamma   90.00
#
_symmetry.space_group_name_H-M   'P 1'
#
loop_
_entity.id
_entity.type
_entity.pdbx_description
1 polymer ?
#
loop_
_entity_poly.entity_id
_entity_poly.type
_entity_poly.pdbx_seq_one_letter_code
_entity_poly.pdbx_strand_id
1 'polypeptide(L)'
;MKFLTIENKTASLTLDEQIDEYSRRQLMSEIDYAFNIVDEEGRFTNSAETAVDTLNIDIHSPGGSVFDGYLIHSKIMQLRAKGVYVTATVSLAASMASVICMACNEVIMQATGRMMIHDVSMGLHGNAKELSKAAAMCEELSTEIAGIYASRTGKTTDEVRSMMMEETWMNADKCVSLGFANRILDNLTNSVRVSSMSLLDRLTNPSAQESIDKIAALENVIATHETELGTYQAELLEARNAITELATVKQDLTTAQNSLATSLDAVKYANSEIETLKAKVTELETSVPA
;
A
#
# COMPACT_ATOMS: atom_id res chain seq x y z
N MET A 1 6.37 -25.98 14.28
CA MET A 1 5.51 -25.14 13.42
C MET A 1 4.10 -25.24 13.97
N LYS A 2 3.59 -24.14 14.46
CA LYS A 2 2.32 -24.14 15.20
C LYS A 2 1.13 -23.76 14.30
N PHE A 3 1.41 -23.11 13.18
CA PHE A 3 0.39 -22.43 12.37
C PHE A 3 0.49 -22.70 10.86
N LEU A 4 1.51 -23.42 10.40
CA LEU A 4 1.73 -23.69 8.98
C LEU A 4 1.14 -25.03 8.54
N THR A 5 0.30 -25.01 7.50
CA THR A 5 -0.05 -26.18 6.68
C THR A 5 0.36 -25.94 5.24
N ILE A 6 0.80 -26.98 4.54
CA ILE A 6 1.14 -26.91 3.11
C ILE A 6 0.37 -28.01 2.36
N GLU A 7 -0.51 -27.61 1.47
CA GLU A 7 -1.31 -28.50 0.63
C GLU A 7 -1.43 -27.91 -0.79
N ASN A 8 -1.26 -28.74 -1.81
CA ASN A 8 -1.46 -28.35 -3.21
C ASN A 8 -0.75 -27.04 -3.62
N LYS A 9 0.54 -26.88 -3.25
CA LYS A 9 1.36 -25.68 -3.48
C LYS A 9 0.87 -24.42 -2.74
N THR A 10 -0.03 -24.56 -1.82
CA THR A 10 -0.55 -23.48 -0.99
C THR A 10 -0.04 -23.63 0.44
N ALA A 11 0.63 -22.62 0.94
CA ALA A 11 0.93 -22.49 2.36
C ALA A 11 -0.21 -21.73 3.05
N SER A 12 -0.70 -22.25 4.16
CA SER A 12 -1.70 -21.55 4.99
C SER A 12 -1.11 -21.29 6.37
N LEU A 13 -1.16 -20.04 6.80
CA LEU A 13 -0.65 -19.55 8.07
C LEU A 13 -1.77 -18.89 8.88
N THR A 14 -1.62 -18.87 10.19
CA THR A 14 -2.55 -18.17 11.09
C THR A 14 -1.80 -17.10 11.88
N LEU A 15 -2.34 -15.88 11.91
CA LEU A 15 -1.94 -14.79 12.79
C LEU A 15 -3.11 -14.50 13.74
N ASP A 16 -3.14 -15.19 14.90
CA ASP A 16 -4.24 -15.15 15.88
C ASP A 16 -3.83 -14.51 17.22
N GLU A 17 -2.79 -13.73 17.24
CA GLU A 17 -2.23 -13.12 18.45
C GLU A 17 -1.83 -11.66 18.24
N GLN A 18 -1.36 -11.02 19.30
CA GLN A 18 -0.79 -9.68 19.24
C GLN A 18 0.51 -9.70 18.40
N ILE A 19 0.72 -8.64 17.62
CA ILE A 19 1.95 -8.46 16.84
C ILE A 19 3.04 -7.93 17.75
N ASP A 20 4.06 -8.75 17.96
CA ASP A 20 5.27 -8.46 18.72
C ASP A 20 6.48 -9.17 18.10
N GLU A 21 7.63 -9.10 18.75
CA GLU A 21 8.85 -9.75 18.27
C GLU A 21 8.69 -11.27 18.18
N TYR A 22 7.95 -11.90 19.11
CA TYR A 22 7.77 -13.34 19.15
C TYR A 22 6.90 -13.82 17.97
N SER A 23 5.69 -13.26 17.85
CA SER A 23 4.76 -13.60 16.76
C SER A 23 5.36 -13.33 15.39
N ARG A 24 6.09 -12.21 15.22
CA ARG A 24 6.82 -11.90 14.00
C ARG A 24 7.88 -12.95 13.66
N ARG A 25 8.75 -13.29 14.62
CA ARG A 25 9.81 -14.29 14.37
C ARG A 25 9.24 -15.64 13.98
N GLN A 26 8.16 -16.06 14.64
CA GLN A 26 7.48 -17.31 14.35
C GLN A 26 6.88 -17.30 12.94
N LEU A 27 6.10 -16.29 12.61
CA LEU A 27 5.48 -16.16 11.29
C LEU A 27 6.52 -16.10 10.17
N MET A 28 7.59 -15.33 10.34
CA MET A 28 8.67 -15.25 9.36
C MET A 28 9.41 -16.59 9.19
N SER A 29 9.66 -17.32 10.26
CA SER A 29 10.29 -18.64 10.19
C SER A 29 9.41 -19.65 9.43
N GLU A 30 8.11 -19.62 9.63
CA GLU A 30 7.15 -20.47 8.92
C GLU A 30 7.04 -20.11 7.43
N ILE A 31 7.05 -18.81 7.10
CA ILE A 31 7.14 -18.34 5.71
C ILE A 31 8.46 -18.78 5.07
N ASP A 32 9.59 -18.59 5.75
CA ASP A 32 10.90 -18.97 5.21
C ASP A 32 10.99 -20.48 4.94
N TYR A 33 10.41 -21.28 5.83
CA TYR A 33 10.29 -22.72 5.62
C TYR A 33 9.39 -23.06 4.43
N ALA A 34 8.20 -22.47 4.33
CA ALA A 34 7.25 -22.76 3.27
C ALA A 34 7.79 -22.43 1.87
N PHE A 35 8.53 -21.32 1.76
CA PHE A 35 9.03 -20.81 0.48
C PHE A 35 10.50 -21.16 0.20
N ASN A 36 11.10 -22.08 0.95
CA ASN A 36 12.49 -22.51 0.77
C ASN A 36 13.49 -21.36 0.81
N ILE A 37 13.26 -20.39 1.66
CA ILE A 37 14.23 -19.33 1.89
C ILE A 37 15.31 -19.91 2.78
N VAL A 38 16.43 -20.21 2.17
CA VAL A 38 17.58 -20.86 2.82
C VAL A 38 18.25 -19.87 3.74
N ASP A 39 18.63 -20.30 4.95
CA ASP A 39 19.53 -19.51 5.82
C ASP A 39 20.96 -19.45 5.24
N GLU A 40 21.83 -18.64 5.85
CA GLU A 40 23.22 -18.48 5.41
C GLU A 40 24.02 -19.79 5.48
N GLU A 41 23.57 -20.77 6.25
CA GLU A 41 24.16 -22.12 6.36
C GLU A 41 23.50 -23.15 5.42
N GLY A 42 22.54 -22.76 4.58
CA GLY A 42 21.96 -23.62 3.55
C GLY A 42 21.05 -24.75 4.07
N ARG A 43 20.44 -24.60 5.24
CA ARG A 43 19.75 -25.68 5.94
C ARG A 43 18.29 -25.93 5.57
N PHE A 44 17.69 -25.10 4.73
CA PHE A 44 16.33 -25.34 4.23
C PHE A 44 16.37 -25.78 2.78
N THR A 45 16.23 -27.05 2.55
CA THR A 45 16.02 -27.62 1.21
C THR A 45 14.66 -28.29 1.17
N ASN A 46 13.64 -27.60 0.70
CA ASN A 46 12.46 -28.28 0.17
C ASN A 46 12.81 -28.77 -1.25
N SER A 47 12.37 -29.98 -1.59
CA SER A 47 12.53 -30.48 -2.95
C SER A 47 11.71 -29.63 -3.93
N ALA A 48 12.20 -29.49 -5.17
CA ALA A 48 11.51 -28.75 -6.24
C ALA A 48 10.07 -29.25 -6.54
N GLU A 49 9.71 -30.40 -6.02
CA GLU A 49 8.37 -31.01 -6.18
C GLU A 49 7.29 -30.34 -5.30
N THR A 50 7.69 -29.56 -4.29
CA THR A 50 6.77 -28.86 -3.35
C THR A 50 6.89 -27.34 -3.42
N ALA A 51 7.25 -26.78 -4.55
CA ALA A 51 7.31 -25.33 -4.72
C ALA A 51 5.95 -24.70 -4.40
N VAL A 52 5.89 -23.93 -3.31
CA VAL A 52 4.72 -23.18 -2.89
C VAL A 52 4.66 -21.90 -3.72
N ASP A 53 3.50 -21.62 -4.32
CA ASP A 53 3.27 -20.42 -5.14
C ASP A 53 2.15 -19.52 -4.58
N THR A 54 1.45 -20.02 -3.56
CA THR A 54 0.34 -19.31 -2.91
C THR A 54 0.51 -19.31 -1.40
N LEU A 55 0.22 -18.17 -0.77
CA LEU A 55 0.20 -18.01 0.69
C LEU A 55 -1.17 -17.51 1.13
N ASN A 56 -1.85 -18.28 1.98
CA ASN A 56 -3.04 -17.83 2.69
C ASN A 56 -2.69 -17.49 4.13
N ILE A 57 -3.16 -16.34 4.61
CA ILE A 57 -2.98 -15.91 5.99
C ILE A 57 -4.35 -15.69 6.61
N ASP A 58 -4.71 -16.52 7.60
CA ASP A 58 -5.90 -16.30 8.43
C ASP A 58 -5.56 -15.29 9.54
N ILE A 59 -6.24 -14.15 9.57
CA ILE A 59 -5.93 -13.05 10.47
C ILE A 59 -7.04 -12.86 11.49
N HIS A 60 -6.67 -13.03 12.78
CA HIS A 60 -7.45 -12.71 13.95
C HIS A 60 -6.56 -12.00 14.98
N SER A 61 -6.23 -10.74 14.76
CA SER A 61 -5.23 -10.03 15.56
C SER A 61 -5.69 -8.64 15.97
N PRO A 62 -5.45 -8.24 17.24
CA PRO A 62 -5.69 -6.87 17.69
C PRO A 62 -4.64 -5.86 17.17
N GLY A 63 -3.62 -6.31 16.44
CA GLY A 63 -2.47 -5.50 16.07
C GLY A 63 -1.35 -5.55 17.11
N GLY A 64 -0.56 -4.50 17.22
CA GLY A 64 0.57 -4.43 18.15
C GLY A 64 1.73 -3.57 17.64
N SER A 65 2.95 -4.06 17.78
CA SER A 65 4.19 -3.34 17.43
C SER A 65 4.22 -2.91 15.97
N VAL A 66 4.36 -1.61 15.73
CA VAL A 66 4.46 -1.03 14.38
C VAL A 66 5.68 -1.59 13.64
N PHE A 67 6.83 -1.64 14.27
CA PHE A 67 8.07 -2.09 13.62
C PHE A 67 8.06 -3.58 13.30
N ASP A 68 7.53 -4.43 14.19
CA ASP A 68 7.38 -5.85 13.91
C ASP A 68 6.36 -6.08 12.78
N GLY A 69 5.27 -5.33 12.78
CA GLY A 69 4.28 -5.37 11.70
C GLY A 69 4.83 -4.88 10.35
N TYR A 70 5.67 -3.86 10.31
CA TYR A 70 6.36 -3.43 9.09
C TYR A 70 7.29 -4.51 8.53
N LEU A 71 7.95 -5.28 9.38
CA LEU A 71 8.77 -6.41 8.92
C LEU A 71 7.91 -7.50 8.29
N ILE A 72 6.75 -7.83 8.87
CA ILE A 72 5.80 -8.79 8.29
C ILE A 72 5.26 -8.26 6.95
N HIS A 73 4.80 -7.01 6.92
CA HIS A 73 4.32 -6.34 5.72
C HIS A 73 5.37 -6.39 4.59
N SER A 74 6.61 -6.02 4.90
CA SER A 74 7.71 -6.03 3.93
C SER A 74 8.02 -7.43 3.43
N LYS A 75 7.94 -8.45 4.28
CA LYS A 75 8.11 -9.86 3.90
C LYS A 75 7.06 -10.31 2.90
N ILE A 76 5.79 -9.97 3.13
CA ILE A 76 4.68 -10.26 2.20
C ILE A 76 4.92 -9.56 0.86
N MET A 77 5.31 -8.28 0.87
CA MET A 77 5.63 -7.55 -0.36
C MET A 77 6.79 -8.18 -1.14
N GLN A 78 7.82 -8.70 -0.45
CA GLN A 78 8.92 -9.43 -1.09
C GLN A 78 8.45 -10.73 -1.75
N LEU A 79 7.57 -11.50 -1.10
CA LEU A 79 6.99 -12.71 -1.68
C LEU A 79 6.17 -12.39 -2.93
N ARG A 80 5.34 -11.35 -2.89
CA ARG A 80 4.58 -10.88 -4.06
C ARG A 80 5.48 -10.45 -5.22
N ALA A 81 6.58 -9.76 -4.93
CA ALA A 81 7.57 -9.38 -5.94
C ALA A 81 8.25 -10.61 -6.60
N LYS A 82 8.27 -11.75 -5.93
CA LYS A 82 8.73 -13.06 -6.45
C LYS A 82 7.63 -13.85 -7.17
N GLY A 83 6.42 -13.31 -7.30
CA GLY A 83 5.29 -13.94 -7.99
C GLY A 83 4.40 -14.80 -7.09
N VAL A 84 4.60 -14.81 -5.77
CA VAL A 84 3.71 -15.51 -4.83
C VAL A 84 2.38 -14.75 -4.72
N TYR A 85 1.27 -15.44 -4.87
CA TYR A 85 -0.05 -14.87 -4.63
C TYR A 85 -0.41 -14.96 -3.14
N VAL A 86 -0.63 -13.83 -2.49
CA VAL A 86 -0.88 -13.76 -1.05
C VAL A 86 -2.31 -13.30 -0.78
N THR A 87 -3.05 -14.12 -0.03
CA THR A 87 -4.43 -13.83 0.41
C THR A 87 -4.49 -13.68 1.92
N ALA A 88 -5.20 -12.66 2.41
CA ALA A 88 -5.57 -12.53 3.81
C ALA A 88 -7.05 -12.85 4.00
N THR A 89 -7.40 -13.80 4.87
CA THR A 89 -8.77 -14.06 5.31
C THR A 89 -8.95 -13.47 6.71
N VAL A 90 -9.85 -12.50 6.85
CA VAL A 90 -9.94 -11.66 8.04
C VAL A 90 -11.20 -11.96 8.86
N SER A 91 -11.01 -12.41 10.10
CA SER A 91 -12.03 -12.41 11.14
C SER A 91 -11.91 -11.19 12.05
N LEU A 92 -10.68 -10.80 12.40
CA LEU A 92 -10.35 -9.55 13.08
C LEU A 92 -8.99 -9.05 12.59
N ALA A 93 -8.93 -7.84 12.06
CA ALA A 93 -7.68 -7.16 11.77
C ALA A 93 -7.74 -5.73 12.31
N ALA A 94 -7.22 -5.53 13.52
CA ALA A 94 -7.20 -4.21 14.14
C ALA A 94 -5.79 -3.62 14.13
N SER A 95 -5.69 -2.29 14.02
CA SER A 95 -4.42 -1.57 14.14
C SER A 95 -3.38 -2.12 13.15
N MET A 96 -2.19 -2.50 13.61
CA MET A 96 -1.11 -2.99 12.74
C MET A 96 -1.46 -4.27 11.96
N ALA A 97 -2.42 -5.09 12.42
CA ALA A 97 -2.89 -6.25 11.66
C ALA A 97 -3.64 -5.82 10.38
N SER A 98 -4.37 -4.72 10.40
CA SER A 98 -5.00 -4.17 9.19
C SER A 98 -3.98 -3.63 8.18
N VAL A 99 -2.85 -3.09 8.64
CA VAL A 99 -1.73 -2.67 7.77
C VAL A 99 -1.10 -3.88 7.08
N ILE A 100 -0.92 -5.00 7.79
CA ILE A 100 -0.42 -6.25 7.19
C ILE A 100 -1.36 -6.74 6.08
N CYS A 101 -2.68 -6.64 6.24
CA CYS A 101 -3.64 -6.99 5.19
C CYS A 101 -3.38 -6.20 3.89
N MET A 102 -2.95 -4.94 3.98
CA MET A 102 -2.70 -4.11 2.79
C MET A 102 -1.53 -4.60 1.93
N ALA A 103 -0.64 -5.40 2.49
CA ALA A 103 0.45 -6.04 1.75
C ALA A 103 -0.03 -7.21 0.88
N CYS A 104 -1.19 -7.79 1.14
CA CYS A 104 -1.70 -8.97 0.41
C CYS A 104 -2.26 -8.61 -0.98
N ASN A 105 -2.26 -9.57 -1.91
CA ASN A 105 -2.92 -9.41 -3.21
C ASN A 105 -4.43 -9.30 -3.03
N GLU A 106 -4.99 -10.15 -2.19
CA GLU A 106 -6.42 -10.21 -1.92
C GLU A 106 -6.67 -10.18 -0.41
N VAL A 107 -7.68 -9.41 0.00
CA VAL A 107 -8.19 -9.35 1.37
C VAL A 107 -9.64 -9.79 1.35
N ILE A 108 -9.94 -10.88 2.06
CA ILE A 108 -11.26 -11.50 2.13
C ILE A 108 -11.77 -11.35 3.56
N MET A 109 -12.90 -10.67 3.74
CA MET A 109 -13.52 -10.54 5.05
C MET A 109 -14.41 -11.74 5.35
N GLN A 110 -14.32 -12.34 6.52
CA GLN A 110 -15.39 -13.21 7.00
C GLN A 110 -16.67 -12.37 7.19
N ALA A 111 -17.85 -12.96 7.02
CA ALA A 111 -19.14 -12.23 7.09
C ALA A 111 -19.31 -11.46 8.41
N THR A 112 -18.82 -12.01 9.52
CA THR A 112 -18.81 -11.35 10.84
C THR A 112 -17.51 -10.59 11.13
N GLY A 113 -16.58 -10.56 10.16
CA GLY A 113 -15.26 -9.98 10.32
C GLY A 113 -15.28 -8.49 10.63
N ARG A 114 -14.23 -8.04 11.31
CA ARG A 114 -14.03 -6.63 11.67
C ARG A 114 -12.63 -6.19 11.32
N MET A 115 -12.52 -4.96 10.87
CA MET A 115 -11.25 -4.27 10.69
C MET A 115 -11.29 -2.93 11.42
N MET A 116 -10.16 -2.53 12.00
CA MET A 116 -10.03 -1.24 12.67
C MET A 116 -8.73 -0.55 12.26
N ILE A 117 -8.84 0.73 12.00
CA ILE A 117 -7.71 1.62 11.74
C ILE A 117 -7.72 2.77 12.74
N HIS A 118 -6.56 3.13 13.25
CA HIS A 118 -6.36 4.25 14.15
C HIS A 118 -4.95 4.83 14.05
N ASP A 119 -4.74 5.99 14.64
CA ASP A 119 -3.42 6.60 14.74
C ASP A 119 -2.48 5.78 15.61
N VAL A 120 -1.19 5.87 15.32
CA VAL A 120 -0.16 5.24 16.14
C VAL A 120 -0.19 5.84 17.54
N SER A 121 -0.21 4.96 18.53
CA SER A 121 -0.16 5.33 19.93
C SER A 121 1.01 4.66 20.65
N MET A 122 1.59 5.34 21.62
CA MET A 122 2.60 4.76 22.51
C MET A 122 2.45 5.27 23.93
N GLY A 123 2.78 4.41 24.90
CA GLY A 123 2.92 4.82 26.29
C GLY A 123 4.37 5.23 26.58
N LEU A 124 4.58 6.45 27.07
CA LEU A 124 5.89 6.94 27.46
C LEU A 124 5.82 7.81 28.73
N HIS A 125 6.77 7.64 29.60
CA HIS A 125 7.05 8.54 30.71
C HIS A 125 8.39 9.26 30.48
N GLY A 126 8.42 10.57 30.60
CA GLY A 126 9.63 11.34 30.36
C GLY A 126 9.45 12.83 30.58
N ASN A 127 10.52 13.60 30.33
CA ASN A 127 10.46 15.07 30.36
C ASN A 127 9.78 15.62 29.10
N ALA A 128 9.48 16.92 29.10
CA ALA A 128 8.75 17.58 27.99
C ALA A 128 9.40 17.37 26.61
N LYS A 129 10.75 17.34 26.53
CA LYS A 129 11.48 17.12 25.28
C LYS A 129 11.32 15.68 24.77
N GLU A 130 11.32 14.70 25.66
CA GLU A 130 11.13 13.28 25.32
C GLU A 130 9.69 13.03 24.87
N LEU A 131 8.71 13.57 25.57
CA LEU A 131 7.30 13.48 25.19
C LEU A 131 7.01 14.13 23.83
N SER A 132 7.61 15.32 23.58
CA SER A 132 7.48 15.99 22.28
C SER A 132 8.07 15.19 21.13
N LYS A 133 9.22 14.54 21.34
CA LYS A 133 9.82 13.66 20.33
C LYS A 133 8.95 12.42 20.05
N ALA A 134 8.38 11.82 21.08
CA ALA A 134 7.50 10.67 20.94
C ALA A 134 6.21 11.04 20.17
N ALA A 135 5.63 12.20 20.47
CA ALA A 135 4.47 12.71 19.74
C ALA A 135 4.78 12.93 18.26
N ALA A 136 5.93 13.53 17.93
CA ALA A 136 6.36 13.73 16.55
C ALA A 136 6.56 12.40 15.82
N MET A 137 7.13 11.39 16.48
CA MET A 137 7.30 10.04 15.91
C MET A 137 5.95 9.34 15.67
N CYS A 138 4.98 9.46 16.58
CA CYS A 138 3.64 8.94 16.37
C CYS A 138 2.98 9.56 15.15
N GLU A 139 3.12 10.87 14.95
CA GLU A 139 2.56 11.61 13.83
C GLU A 139 3.20 11.18 12.49
N GLU A 140 4.52 11.04 12.47
CA GLU A 140 5.27 10.53 11.31
C GLU A 140 4.81 9.13 10.91
N LEU A 141 4.80 8.19 11.85
CA LEU A 141 4.36 6.81 11.61
C LEU A 141 2.88 6.73 11.21
N SER A 142 2.01 7.56 11.79
CA SER A 142 0.59 7.61 11.41
C SER A 142 0.42 8.09 9.98
N THR A 143 1.23 9.05 9.54
CA THR A 143 1.23 9.56 8.16
C THR A 143 1.72 8.50 7.18
N GLU A 144 2.78 7.77 7.51
CA GLU A 144 3.27 6.64 6.69
C GLU A 144 2.21 5.55 6.54
N ILE A 145 1.59 5.14 7.63
CA ILE A 145 0.52 4.13 7.64
C ILE A 145 -0.69 4.60 6.81
N ALA A 146 -1.07 5.86 6.94
CA ALA A 146 -2.13 6.44 6.11
C ALA A 146 -1.81 6.36 4.62
N GLY A 147 -0.55 6.56 4.22
CA GLY A 147 -0.09 6.35 2.85
C GLY A 147 -0.26 4.91 2.35
N ILE A 148 -0.01 3.92 3.22
CA ILE A 148 -0.23 2.50 2.89
C ILE A 148 -1.73 2.24 2.62
N TYR A 149 -2.62 2.71 3.51
CA TYR A 149 -4.05 2.56 3.31
C TYR A 149 -4.56 3.33 2.09
N ALA A 150 -4.09 4.55 1.87
CA ALA A 150 -4.45 5.38 0.72
C ALA A 150 -4.11 4.67 -0.60
N SER A 151 -2.92 4.07 -0.69
CA SER A 151 -2.48 3.30 -1.86
C SER A 151 -3.37 2.09 -2.14
N ARG A 152 -3.94 1.47 -1.12
CA ARG A 152 -4.81 0.30 -1.26
C ARG A 152 -6.25 0.68 -1.60
N THR A 153 -6.77 1.73 -0.97
CA THR A 153 -8.19 2.10 -1.03
C THR A 153 -8.52 3.08 -2.16
N GLY A 154 -7.51 3.71 -2.75
CA GLY A 154 -7.69 4.80 -3.71
C GLY A 154 -8.15 6.12 -3.08
N LYS A 155 -8.21 6.22 -1.74
CA LYS A 155 -8.52 7.45 -1.01
C LYS A 155 -7.30 8.36 -0.93
N THR A 156 -7.53 9.61 -0.60
CA THR A 156 -6.44 10.53 -0.24
C THR A 156 -5.87 10.20 1.15
N THR A 157 -4.62 10.56 1.37
CA THR A 157 -3.98 10.38 2.68
C THR A 157 -4.75 11.14 3.78
N ASP A 158 -5.27 12.34 3.49
CA ASP A 158 -6.03 13.15 4.44
C ASP A 158 -7.36 12.51 4.84
N GLU A 159 -8.08 11.90 3.88
CA GLU A 159 -9.32 11.13 4.19
C GLU A 159 -9.00 9.96 5.11
N VAL A 160 -7.94 9.22 4.82
CA VAL A 160 -7.53 8.08 5.65
C VAL A 160 -7.05 8.56 7.03
N ARG A 161 -6.27 9.65 7.10
CA ARG A 161 -5.86 10.25 8.38
C ARG A 161 -7.07 10.62 9.25
N SER A 162 -8.09 11.24 8.66
CA SER A 162 -9.33 11.55 9.39
C SER A 162 -10.01 10.30 9.95
N MET A 163 -10.05 9.22 9.17
CA MET A 163 -10.59 7.94 9.63
C MET A 163 -9.75 7.32 10.75
N MET A 164 -8.41 7.44 10.70
CA MET A 164 -7.50 6.94 11.73
C MET A 164 -7.66 7.72 13.04
N MET A 165 -7.74 9.04 12.98
CA MET A 165 -7.95 9.90 14.14
C MET A 165 -9.26 9.59 14.89
N GLU A 166 -10.28 9.14 14.17
CA GLU A 166 -11.59 8.75 14.75
C GLU A 166 -11.63 7.30 15.23
N GLU A 167 -10.53 6.54 15.14
CA GLU A 167 -10.53 5.10 15.43
C GLU A 167 -11.67 4.38 14.70
N THR A 168 -11.54 4.25 13.38
CA THR A 168 -12.63 3.74 12.55
C THR A 168 -12.72 2.22 12.58
N TRP A 169 -13.82 1.70 13.15
CA TRP A 169 -14.22 0.30 13.06
C TRP A 169 -15.09 0.05 11.82
N MET A 170 -14.79 -1.02 11.11
CA MET A 170 -15.46 -1.43 9.87
C MET A 170 -15.92 -2.89 9.95
N ASN A 171 -17.18 -3.14 9.57
CA ASN A 171 -17.68 -4.49 9.29
C ASN A 171 -17.24 -4.92 7.87
N ALA A 172 -17.53 -6.15 7.49
CA ALA A 172 -17.15 -6.72 6.21
C ALA A 172 -17.64 -5.86 5.01
N ASP A 173 -18.91 -5.46 5.00
CA ASP A 173 -19.49 -4.64 3.93
C ASP A 173 -18.78 -3.28 3.80
N LYS A 174 -18.51 -2.63 4.93
CA LYS A 174 -17.80 -1.33 4.96
C LYS A 174 -16.36 -1.47 4.50
N CYS A 175 -15.67 -2.56 4.84
CA CYS A 175 -14.31 -2.83 4.35
C CYS A 175 -14.28 -2.94 2.82
N VAL A 176 -15.22 -3.68 2.22
CA VAL A 176 -15.31 -3.82 0.77
C VAL A 176 -15.69 -2.50 0.12
N SER A 177 -16.72 -1.81 0.62
CA SER A 177 -17.20 -0.55 0.03
C SER A 177 -16.16 0.58 0.08
N LEU A 178 -15.25 0.55 1.07
CA LEU A 178 -14.18 1.55 1.23
C LEU A 178 -12.84 1.13 0.60
N GLY A 179 -12.76 -0.07 0.00
CA GLY A 179 -11.56 -0.57 -0.66
C GLY A 179 -10.49 -1.19 0.24
N PHE A 180 -10.78 -1.40 1.54
CA PHE A 180 -9.87 -2.10 2.45
C PHE A 180 -9.87 -3.62 2.22
N ALA A 181 -10.95 -4.17 1.69
CA ALA A 181 -11.06 -5.58 1.32
C ALA A 181 -11.61 -5.72 -0.10
N ASN A 182 -11.32 -6.88 -0.71
CA ASN A 182 -11.76 -7.19 -2.07
C ASN A 182 -13.17 -7.79 -2.11
N ARG A 183 -13.48 -8.66 -1.15
CA ARG A 183 -14.78 -9.35 -1.08
C ARG A 183 -15.05 -9.90 0.32
N ILE A 184 -16.27 -10.35 0.53
CA ILE A 184 -16.67 -11.12 1.71
C ILE A 184 -16.58 -12.61 1.37
N LEU A 185 -16.13 -13.42 2.33
CA LEU A 185 -16.11 -14.86 2.21
C LEU A 185 -17.56 -15.37 2.15
N ASP A 186 -17.95 -15.91 1.01
CA ASP A 186 -19.25 -16.56 0.89
C ASP A 186 -19.27 -17.81 1.80
N ASN A 187 -20.22 -17.85 2.71
CA ASN A 187 -20.47 -19.05 3.47
C ASN A 187 -21.02 -20.13 2.50
N LEU A 188 -20.12 -20.95 1.95
CA LEU A 188 -20.46 -22.07 1.08
C LEU A 188 -21.29 -23.18 1.77
N THR A 189 -21.95 -22.87 2.89
CA THR A 189 -22.78 -23.85 3.59
C THR A 189 -24.13 -24.14 2.91
N ASN A 190 -24.45 -23.51 1.78
CA ASN A 190 -25.68 -23.81 1.05
C ASN A 190 -25.50 -24.39 -0.36
N SER A 191 -24.29 -24.57 -0.89
CA SER A 191 -24.11 -25.07 -2.27
C SER A 191 -23.72 -26.55 -2.39
N VAL A 192 -23.48 -27.26 -1.31
CA VAL A 192 -23.15 -28.72 -1.36
C VAL A 192 -24.30 -29.59 -0.86
N ARG A 193 -25.56 -29.19 -1.10
CA ARG A 193 -26.66 -30.12 -1.29
C ARG A 193 -26.99 -30.22 -2.78
N VAL A 194 -26.00 -30.52 -3.58
CA VAL A 194 -26.29 -31.09 -4.90
C VAL A 194 -26.74 -32.50 -4.66
N SER A 195 -28.09 -32.67 -4.58
CA SER A 195 -28.69 -33.98 -4.69
C SER A 195 -28.09 -34.71 -5.92
N SER A 196 -27.98 -36.02 -5.83
CA SER A 196 -27.48 -36.97 -6.84
C SER A 196 -28.32 -36.98 -8.13
N MET A 197 -28.61 -35.80 -8.70
CA MET A 197 -29.11 -35.73 -10.08
C MET A 197 -27.96 -36.00 -11.06
N SER A 198 -28.20 -36.86 -12.04
CA SER A 198 -27.20 -37.19 -13.04
C SER A 198 -26.74 -35.91 -13.77
N LEU A 199 -25.51 -35.91 -14.24
CA LEU A 199 -24.97 -34.76 -15.01
C LEU A 199 -25.86 -34.45 -16.23
N LEU A 200 -26.50 -35.47 -16.79
CA LEU A 200 -27.41 -35.40 -17.94
C LEU A 200 -28.70 -34.63 -17.58
N ASP A 201 -29.30 -34.88 -16.40
CA ASP A 201 -30.52 -34.21 -15.95
C ASP A 201 -30.25 -32.71 -15.66
N ARG A 202 -29.01 -32.37 -15.31
CA ARG A 202 -28.59 -30.97 -15.08
C ARG A 202 -28.41 -30.21 -16.38
N LEU A 203 -27.93 -30.84 -17.44
CA LEU A 203 -27.73 -30.22 -18.76
C LEU A 203 -29.02 -30.07 -19.57
N THR A 204 -30.06 -30.87 -19.26
CA THR A 204 -31.36 -30.80 -19.94
C THR A 204 -32.39 -29.92 -19.20
N ASN A 205 -32.05 -29.38 -18.04
CA ASN A 205 -32.93 -28.52 -17.29
C ASN A 205 -32.95 -27.08 -17.90
N PRO A 206 -34.09 -26.52 -18.28
CA PRO A 206 -34.19 -25.15 -18.82
C PRO A 206 -33.56 -24.07 -17.94
N SER A 207 -33.61 -24.24 -16.62
CA SER A 207 -32.98 -23.30 -15.68
C SER A 207 -31.45 -23.39 -15.69
N ALA A 208 -30.87 -24.54 -16.04
CA ALA A 208 -29.43 -24.72 -16.21
C ALA A 208 -28.95 -24.03 -17.49
N GLN A 209 -29.72 -24.14 -18.58
CA GLN A 209 -29.42 -23.43 -19.83
C GLN A 209 -29.47 -21.91 -19.63
N GLU A 210 -30.48 -21.38 -18.95
CA GLU A 210 -30.57 -19.95 -18.62
C GLU A 210 -29.38 -19.47 -17.78
N SER A 211 -28.88 -20.32 -16.87
CA SER A 211 -27.69 -20.02 -16.07
C SER A 211 -26.42 -20.02 -16.92
N ILE A 212 -26.28 -20.93 -17.87
CA ILE A 212 -25.16 -21.00 -18.82
C ILE A 212 -25.16 -19.75 -19.73
N ASP A 213 -26.32 -19.34 -20.23
CA ASP A 213 -26.44 -18.15 -21.06
C ASP A 213 -26.12 -16.86 -20.29
N LYS A 214 -26.49 -16.80 -19.02
CA LYS A 214 -26.11 -15.68 -18.12
C LYS A 214 -24.58 -15.67 -17.84
N ILE A 215 -23.97 -16.81 -17.66
CA ILE A 215 -22.51 -16.91 -17.47
C ILE A 215 -21.80 -16.40 -18.73
N ALA A 216 -22.20 -16.86 -19.92
CA ALA A 216 -21.62 -16.40 -21.17
C ALA A 216 -21.79 -14.88 -21.39
N ALA A 217 -22.96 -14.33 -21.02
CA ALA A 217 -23.18 -12.90 -21.07
C ALA A 217 -22.27 -12.12 -20.10
N LEU A 218 -22.07 -12.62 -18.88
CA LEU A 218 -21.17 -12.03 -17.89
C LEU A 218 -19.70 -12.12 -18.32
N GLU A 219 -19.29 -13.21 -18.92
CA GLU A 219 -17.92 -13.36 -19.47
C GLU A 219 -17.64 -12.32 -20.57
N ASN A 220 -18.61 -12.04 -21.45
CA ASN A 220 -18.49 -10.97 -22.44
C ASN A 220 -18.40 -9.57 -21.81
N VAL A 221 -19.14 -9.32 -20.74
CA VAL A 221 -19.07 -8.04 -19.99
C VAL A 221 -17.71 -7.89 -19.33
N ILE A 222 -17.19 -8.95 -18.73
CA ILE A 222 -15.85 -8.97 -18.13
C ILE A 222 -14.79 -8.66 -19.18
N ALA A 223 -14.81 -9.33 -20.33
CA ALA A 223 -13.84 -9.09 -21.41
C ALA A 223 -13.89 -7.64 -21.94
N THR A 224 -15.09 -7.04 -21.98
CA THR A 224 -15.24 -5.63 -22.36
C THR A 224 -14.59 -4.71 -21.32
N HIS A 225 -14.87 -4.92 -20.05
CA HIS A 225 -14.30 -4.10 -18.98
C HIS A 225 -12.79 -4.30 -18.82
N GLU A 226 -12.26 -5.50 -19.07
CA GLU A 226 -10.81 -5.74 -19.10
C GLU A 226 -10.13 -4.91 -20.19
N THR A 227 -10.77 -4.79 -21.37
CA THR A 227 -10.29 -3.95 -22.47
C THR A 227 -10.31 -2.47 -22.11
N GLU A 228 -11.41 -2.00 -21.51
CA GLU A 228 -11.54 -0.62 -21.04
C GLU A 228 -10.52 -0.30 -19.94
N LEU A 229 -10.30 -1.22 -19.01
CA LEU A 229 -9.29 -1.10 -17.96
C LEU A 229 -7.88 -0.97 -18.55
N GLY A 230 -7.56 -1.74 -19.56
CA GLY A 230 -6.29 -1.63 -20.29
C GLY A 230 -6.09 -0.24 -20.92
N THR A 231 -7.16 0.33 -21.48
CA THR A 231 -7.14 1.69 -22.04
C THR A 231 -6.88 2.75 -20.96
N TYR A 232 -7.63 2.68 -19.85
CA TYR A 232 -7.45 3.62 -18.73
C TYR A 232 -6.06 3.51 -18.08
N GLN A 233 -5.49 2.30 -18.02
CA GLN A 233 -4.12 2.11 -17.54
C GLN A 233 -3.09 2.79 -18.44
N ALA A 234 -3.27 2.73 -19.76
CA ALA A 234 -2.41 3.43 -20.71
C ALA A 234 -2.51 4.95 -20.58
N GLU A 235 -3.75 5.49 -20.49
CA GLU A 235 -4.00 6.91 -20.29
C GLU A 235 -3.39 7.41 -18.96
N LEU A 236 -3.50 6.61 -17.90
CA LEU A 236 -2.91 6.93 -16.59
C LEU A 236 -1.38 6.98 -16.66
N LEU A 237 -0.76 6.10 -17.44
CA LEU A 237 0.69 6.11 -17.65
C LEU A 237 1.14 7.36 -18.39
N GLU A 238 0.41 7.77 -19.44
CA GLU A 238 0.68 9.03 -20.17
C GLU A 238 0.54 10.24 -19.25
N ALA A 239 -0.52 10.30 -18.45
CA ALA A 239 -0.71 11.38 -17.48
C ALA A 239 0.42 11.46 -16.44
N ARG A 240 0.90 10.32 -15.95
CA ARG A 240 2.05 10.26 -15.04
C ARG A 240 3.34 10.78 -15.69
N ASN A 241 3.58 10.43 -16.94
CA ASN A 241 4.75 10.93 -17.68
C ASN A 241 4.67 12.45 -17.86
N ALA A 242 3.51 12.98 -18.23
CA ALA A 242 3.28 14.42 -18.36
C ALA A 242 3.50 15.18 -17.03
N ILE A 243 3.08 14.60 -15.89
CA ILE A 243 3.34 15.16 -14.55
C ILE A 243 4.85 15.21 -14.27
N THR A 244 5.60 14.19 -14.65
CA THR A 244 7.04 14.14 -14.46
C THR A 244 7.75 15.21 -15.31
N GLU A 245 7.34 15.39 -16.56
CA GLU A 245 7.84 16.46 -17.43
C GLU A 245 7.53 17.84 -16.87
N LEU A 246 6.32 18.04 -16.34
CA LEU A 246 5.93 19.30 -15.72
C LEU A 246 6.80 19.63 -14.49
N ALA A 247 7.17 18.63 -13.70
CA ALA A 247 8.06 18.80 -12.56
C ALA A 247 9.45 19.27 -13.00
N THR A 248 9.98 18.71 -14.09
CA THR A 248 11.27 19.11 -14.69
C THR A 248 11.21 20.55 -15.18
N VAL A 249 10.18 20.91 -15.96
CA VAL A 249 9.99 22.28 -16.46
C VAL A 249 9.86 23.29 -15.32
N LYS A 250 9.18 22.93 -14.24
CA LYS A 250 9.08 23.79 -13.05
C LYS A 250 10.43 24.02 -12.39
N GLN A 251 11.28 23.02 -12.33
CA GLN A 251 12.63 23.12 -11.80
C GLN A 251 13.51 24.02 -12.69
N ASP A 252 13.43 23.85 -14.01
CA ASP A 252 14.15 24.68 -14.99
C ASP A 252 13.72 26.15 -14.90
N LEU A 253 12.42 26.41 -14.77
CA LEU A 253 11.89 27.75 -14.56
C LEU A 253 12.44 28.39 -13.29
N THR A 254 12.49 27.64 -12.19
CA THR A 254 13.06 28.15 -10.93
C THR A 254 14.54 28.50 -11.09
N THR A 255 15.30 27.67 -11.80
CA THR A 255 16.71 27.91 -12.09
C THR A 255 16.89 29.17 -12.94
N ALA A 256 16.07 29.34 -13.98
CA ALA A 256 16.08 30.53 -14.84
C ALA A 256 15.73 31.81 -14.07
N GLN A 257 14.73 31.76 -13.19
CA GLN A 257 14.36 32.88 -12.33
C GLN A 257 15.50 33.29 -11.38
N ASN A 258 16.21 32.35 -10.79
CA ASN A 258 17.37 32.64 -9.93
C ASN A 258 18.52 33.26 -10.73
N SER A 259 18.79 32.77 -11.93
CA SER A 259 19.79 33.33 -12.83
C SER A 259 19.45 34.77 -13.25
N LEU A 260 18.18 35.02 -13.56
CA LEU A 260 17.69 36.36 -13.88
C LEU A 260 17.84 37.32 -12.69
N ALA A 261 17.52 36.90 -11.48
CA ALA A 261 17.70 37.71 -10.25
C ALA A 261 19.18 38.08 -10.06
N THR A 262 20.10 37.12 -10.21
CA THR A 262 21.55 37.37 -10.12
C THR A 262 22.02 38.36 -11.19
N SER A 263 21.55 38.22 -12.43
CA SER A 263 21.89 39.14 -13.53
C SER A 263 21.35 40.55 -13.27
N LEU A 264 20.15 40.67 -12.70
CA LEU A 264 19.55 41.97 -12.33
C LEU A 264 20.35 42.68 -11.26
N ASP A 265 20.83 41.95 -10.26
CA ASP A 265 21.67 42.55 -9.20
C ASP A 265 23.05 42.99 -9.73
N ALA A 266 23.63 42.21 -10.68
CA ALA A 266 24.84 42.63 -11.36
C ALA A 266 24.65 43.96 -12.18
N VAL A 267 23.51 44.11 -12.86
CA VAL A 267 23.14 45.34 -13.55
C VAL A 267 22.96 46.50 -12.61
N LYS A 268 22.30 46.29 -11.48
CA LYS A 268 22.18 47.37 -10.44
C LYS A 268 23.54 47.82 -9.92
N TYR A 269 24.43 46.87 -9.65
CA TYR A 269 25.80 47.18 -9.21
C TYR A 269 26.56 48.01 -10.27
N ALA A 270 26.55 47.56 -11.54
CA ALA A 270 27.20 48.28 -12.64
C ALA A 270 26.63 49.70 -12.82
N ASN A 271 25.32 49.91 -12.70
CA ASN A 271 24.73 51.23 -12.77
C ASN A 271 25.19 52.11 -11.61
N SER A 272 25.34 51.58 -10.40
CA SER A 272 25.89 52.33 -9.23
C SER A 272 27.34 52.75 -9.47
N GLU A 273 28.16 51.87 -10.07
CA GLU A 273 29.54 52.23 -10.46
C GLU A 273 29.57 53.34 -11.55
N ILE A 274 28.70 53.26 -12.55
CA ILE A 274 28.56 54.27 -13.59
C ILE A 274 28.24 55.65 -12.97
N GLU A 275 27.30 55.72 -12.04
CA GLU A 275 26.95 56.97 -11.37
C GLU A 275 28.13 57.53 -10.53
N THR A 276 28.88 56.62 -9.88
CA THR A 276 30.10 57.02 -9.12
C THR A 276 31.18 57.56 -10.07
N LEU A 277 31.40 56.94 -11.21
CA LEU A 277 32.37 57.40 -12.23
C LEU A 277 31.94 58.72 -12.87
N LYS A 278 30.65 58.94 -13.14
CA LYS A 278 30.13 60.22 -13.65
C LYS A 278 30.39 61.35 -12.66
N ALA A 279 30.15 61.09 -11.37
CA ALA A 279 30.46 62.10 -10.35
C ALA A 279 31.93 62.45 -10.31
N LYS A 280 32.85 61.46 -10.41
CA LYS A 280 34.29 61.71 -10.47
C LYS A 280 34.72 62.48 -11.73
N VAL A 281 34.15 62.19 -12.89
CA VAL A 281 34.40 62.91 -14.13
C VAL A 281 34.02 64.41 -13.97
N THR A 282 32.83 64.67 -13.42
CA THR A 282 32.35 66.04 -13.16
C THR A 282 33.28 66.78 -12.19
N GLU A 283 33.76 66.12 -11.13
CA GLU A 283 34.74 66.70 -10.21
C GLU A 283 36.06 67.03 -10.88
N LEU A 284 36.59 66.15 -11.74
CA LEU A 284 37.81 66.40 -12.50
C LEU A 284 37.66 67.53 -13.51
N GLU A 285 36.55 67.59 -14.25
CA GLU A 285 36.25 68.68 -15.18
C GLU A 285 36.19 70.01 -14.50
N THR A 286 35.68 70.12 -13.27
CA THR A 286 35.60 71.34 -12.50
C THR A 286 36.95 71.72 -11.86
N SER A 287 37.88 70.79 -11.73
CA SER A 287 39.20 70.97 -11.12
C SER A 287 40.31 71.38 -12.12
N VAL A 288 40.04 71.41 -13.40
CA VAL A 288 41.00 71.85 -14.43
C VAL A 288 40.96 73.37 -14.48
N PRO A 289 42.07 74.06 -14.17
CA PRO A 289 42.13 75.53 -14.32
C PRO A 289 42.10 75.89 -15.82
N ALA A 290 41.42 77.01 -16.14
CA ALA A 290 41.33 77.58 -17.46
C ALA A 290 42.69 78.09 -17.99
#